data_375f1cc22a2361bd36631dbd66d3b0a0
#
_entry.id   375f1cc22a2361bd36631dbd66d3b0a0
#
_cell.length_a   1.000
_cell.length_b   1.000
_cell.length_c   1.000
_cell.angle_alpha   90.00
_cell.angle_beta   90.00
_cell.angle_gamma   90.00
#
_symmetry.space_group_name_H-M   'P 1'
#
loop_
_entity.id
_entity.type
_entity.pdbx_description
1 polymer ?
#
loop_
_entity_poly.entity_id
_entity_poly.type
_entity_poly.pdbx_seq_one_letter_code
_entity_poly.pdbx_strand_id
1 'polypeptide(L)'
;DYSAGLKTVMNLSENDNLEISYGFDQYDKARYVNDERTHDHDYTNRQNTVRALYSHIFGKNTLTVGADFLNDYLTTYQFEDNESKNQNSCDAFAQFDYNPLQWLNIVASLRHDYFSASSQHATTGRLALMTKWKGFSIRANYAGGFRAPTLKEMYMNFDMADMQMIYGNPDLKPEKSNNYNLALEHTGRVKNAGFFTGQYSLTLMGY
;
A
#
# COMPACT_ATOMS: atom_id res chain seq x y z
N ASP A 1 -2.58 10.13 -20.62
CA ASP A 1 -1.89 9.78 -19.37
C ASP A 1 -0.43 10.20 -19.45
N TYR A 2 0.08 10.79 -18.39
CA TYR A 2 1.47 11.19 -18.26
C TYR A 2 1.98 10.65 -16.91
N SER A 3 3.14 9.98 -16.94
CA SER A 3 3.81 9.52 -15.72
C SER A 3 5.29 9.86 -15.79
N ALA A 4 5.84 10.34 -14.70
CA ALA A 4 7.26 10.59 -14.55
C ALA A 4 7.72 10.21 -13.13
N GLY A 5 8.92 9.69 -13.00
CA GLY A 5 9.46 9.30 -11.71
C GLY A 5 10.98 9.49 -11.63
N LEU A 6 11.43 9.82 -10.44
CA LEU A 6 12.83 9.88 -10.09
C LEU A 6 13.06 9.10 -8.80
N LYS A 7 14.08 8.26 -8.80
CA LYS A 7 14.49 7.50 -7.61
C LYS A 7 16.01 7.65 -7.42
N THR A 8 16.40 7.98 -6.22
CA THR A 8 17.80 8.04 -5.80
C THR A 8 18.02 7.07 -4.64
N VAL A 9 19.06 6.28 -4.74
CA VAL A 9 19.51 5.36 -3.68
C VAL A 9 20.92 5.72 -3.31
N MET A 10 21.14 5.98 -2.04
CA MET A 10 22.44 6.38 -1.48
C MET A 10 22.86 5.39 -0.40
N ASN A 11 24.00 4.75 -0.60
CA ASN A 11 24.66 3.96 0.43
C ASN A 11 25.52 4.92 1.26
N LEU A 12 25.01 5.33 2.41
CA LEU A 12 25.69 6.28 3.30
C LEU A 12 26.88 5.62 4.03
N SER A 13 26.75 4.31 4.31
CA SER A 13 27.79 3.44 4.83
C SER A 13 27.54 2.00 4.39
N GLU A 14 28.36 1.04 4.85
CA GLU A 14 28.13 -0.40 4.63
C GLU A 14 26.81 -0.90 5.23
N ASN A 15 26.30 -0.20 6.26
CA ASN A 15 25.10 -0.59 6.98
C ASN A 15 23.92 0.39 6.79
N ASP A 16 24.15 1.52 6.12
CA ASP A 16 23.17 2.61 6.02
C ASP A 16 22.78 2.87 4.59
N ASN A 17 21.50 2.79 4.31
CA ASN A 17 20.94 3.08 3.00
C ASN A 17 19.83 4.12 3.12
N LEU A 18 19.86 5.13 2.25
CA LEU A 18 18.81 6.14 2.10
C LEU A 18 18.25 6.09 0.68
N GLU A 19 16.96 5.93 0.58
CA GLU A 19 16.23 5.98 -0.68
C GLU A 19 15.25 7.15 -0.67
N ILE A 20 15.28 7.97 -1.71
CA ILE A 20 14.32 9.05 -1.94
C ILE A 20 13.74 8.86 -3.33
N SER A 21 12.42 8.91 -3.43
CA SER A 21 11.71 8.83 -4.70
C SER A 21 10.65 9.90 -4.81
N TYR A 22 10.45 10.36 -6.04
CA TYR A 22 9.38 11.25 -6.45
C TYR A 22 8.66 10.62 -7.64
N GLY A 23 7.34 10.66 -7.62
CA GLY A 23 6.48 10.23 -8.71
C GLY A 23 5.45 11.30 -9.04
N PHE A 24 5.20 11.46 -10.32
CA PHE A 24 4.13 12.30 -10.86
C PHE A 24 3.29 11.47 -11.80
N ASP A 25 1.97 11.50 -11.61
CA ASP A 25 1.00 10.86 -12.49
C ASP A 25 -0.13 11.84 -12.81
N GLN A 26 -0.50 11.91 -14.07
CA GLN A 26 -1.65 12.68 -14.54
C GLN A 26 -2.50 11.84 -15.50
N TYR A 27 -3.79 11.77 -15.20
CA TYR A 27 -4.79 11.13 -16.02
C TYR A 27 -5.85 12.14 -16.42
N ASP A 28 -6.03 12.34 -17.75
CA ASP A 28 -7.06 13.20 -18.31
C ASP A 28 -8.03 12.36 -19.15
N LYS A 29 -9.32 12.64 -19.00
CA LYS A 29 -10.39 12.07 -19.82
C LYS A 29 -11.25 13.19 -20.36
N ALA A 30 -11.48 13.18 -21.68
CA ALA A 30 -12.38 14.08 -22.36
C ALA A 30 -13.40 13.27 -23.17
N ARG A 31 -14.58 13.83 -23.36
CA ARG A 31 -15.62 13.26 -24.21
C ARG A 31 -15.66 14.00 -25.55
N TYR A 32 -15.81 13.24 -26.63
CA TYR A 32 -16.01 13.78 -27.97
C TYR A 32 -17.36 13.29 -28.53
N VAL A 33 -18.12 14.19 -29.12
CA VAL A 33 -19.37 13.90 -29.84
C VAL A 33 -19.26 14.49 -31.22
N ASN A 34 -19.37 13.65 -32.26
CA ASN A 34 -19.18 14.06 -33.67
C ASN A 34 -17.85 14.80 -33.93
N ASP A 35 -16.75 14.32 -33.35
CA ASP A 35 -15.39 14.89 -33.39
C ASP A 35 -15.22 16.24 -32.68
N GLU A 36 -16.25 16.78 -32.06
CA GLU A 36 -16.19 17.96 -31.20
C GLU A 36 -16.01 17.61 -29.75
N ARG A 37 -15.05 18.26 -29.07
CA ARG A 37 -14.86 18.08 -27.62
C ARG A 37 -16.02 18.71 -26.86
N THR A 38 -16.64 17.92 -26.00
CA THR A 38 -17.62 18.39 -25.02
C THR A 38 -16.96 18.46 -23.64
N HIS A 39 -17.18 19.57 -22.92
CA HIS A 39 -16.60 19.77 -21.58
C HIS A 39 -17.48 19.24 -20.44
N ASP A 40 -18.62 18.70 -20.74
CA ASP A 40 -19.62 18.18 -19.81
C ASP A 40 -19.17 16.90 -19.09
N HIS A 41 -18.10 16.25 -19.54
CA HIS A 41 -17.56 15.02 -18.97
C HIS A 41 -16.04 15.09 -18.77
N ASP A 42 -15.48 16.29 -18.67
CA ASP A 42 -14.06 16.44 -18.41
C ASP A 42 -13.68 15.89 -17.04
N TYR A 43 -12.54 15.22 -17.00
CA TYR A 43 -11.98 14.60 -15.81
C TYR A 43 -10.46 14.76 -15.83
N THR A 44 -9.89 15.28 -14.77
CA THR A 44 -8.44 15.37 -14.58
C THR A 44 -8.09 14.91 -13.16
N ASN A 45 -7.27 13.89 -13.07
CA ASN A 45 -6.64 13.49 -11.81
C ASN A 45 -5.13 13.69 -11.92
N ARG A 46 -4.54 14.30 -10.91
CA ARG A 46 -3.11 14.55 -10.83
C ARG A 46 -2.59 14.17 -9.47
N GLN A 47 -1.55 13.35 -9.46
CA GLN A 47 -0.93 12.86 -8.23
C GLN A 47 0.56 13.19 -8.19
N ASN A 48 1.03 13.65 -7.04
CA ASN A 48 2.44 13.82 -6.73
C ASN A 48 2.75 12.99 -5.50
N THR A 49 3.73 12.10 -5.59
CA THR A 49 4.15 11.23 -4.50
C THR A 49 5.61 11.48 -4.17
N VAL A 50 5.92 11.66 -2.91
CA VAL A 50 7.29 11.71 -2.39
C VAL A 50 7.42 10.62 -1.34
N ARG A 51 8.49 9.82 -1.42
CA ARG A 51 8.83 8.79 -0.44
C ARG A 51 10.28 8.92 -0.02
N ALA A 52 10.53 8.83 1.27
CA ALA A 52 11.85 8.71 1.86
C ALA A 52 11.93 7.46 2.73
N LEU A 53 12.97 6.64 2.54
CA LEU A 53 13.24 5.42 3.29
C LEU A 53 14.69 5.47 3.80
N TYR A 54 14.87 5.22 5.07
CA TYR A 54 16.19 4.98 5.65
C TYR A 54 16.21 3.59 6.27
N SER A 55 17.24 2.82 5.95
CA SER A 55 17.48 1.49 6.50
C SER A 55 18.86 1.40 7.13
N HIS A 56 18.90 0.87 8.34
CA HIS A 56 20.13 0.58 9.08
C HIS A 56 20.22 -0.90 9.42
N ILE A 57 21.36 -1.52 9.08
CA ILE A 57 21.65 -2.93 9.35
C ILE A 57 22.57 -3.01 10.57
N PHE A 58 22.14 -3.71 11.62
CA PHE A 58 22.96 -3.99 12.80
C PHE A 58 23.00 -5.50 13.06
N GLY A 59 24.13 -6.08 12.68
CA GLY A 59 24.35 -7.53 12.72
C GLY A 59 23.41 -8.27 11.77
N LYS A 60 22.44 -9.04 12.30
CA LYS A 60 21.44 -9.79 11.52
C LYS A 60 20.09 -9.09 11.44
N ASN A 61 19.98 -7.92 12.04
CA ASN A 61 18.72 -7.20 12.19
C ASN A 61 18.71 -5.96 11.29
N THR A 62 17.53 -5.51 10.89
CA THR A 62 17.37 -4.30 10.08
C THR A 62 16.26 -3.44 10.66
N LEU A 63 16.56 -2.17 10.88
CA LEU A 63 15.58 -1.12 11.14
C LEU A 63 15.35 -0.35 9.85
N THR A 64 14.10 -0.23 9.43
CA THR A 64 13.69 0.64 8.33
C THR A 64 12.70 1.66 8.88
N VAL A 65 12.96 2.95 8.64
CA VAL A 65 12.02 4.03 8.91
C VAL A 65 11.73 4.76 7.61
N GLY A 66 10.54 5.27 7.46
CA GLY A 66 10.16 5.96 6.25
C GLY A 66 9.02 6.93 6.46
N ALA A 67 8.84 7.80 5.48
CA ALA A 67 7.73 8.72 5.39
C ALA A 67 7.30 8.87 3.93
N ASP A 68 5.99 8.95 3.71
CA ASP A 68 5.37 9.20 2.42
C ASP A 68 4.55 10.49 2.48
N PHE A 69 4.53 11.20 1.36
CA PHE A 69 3.64 12.30 1.10
C PHE A 69 2.98 12.09 -0.26
N LEU A 70 1.66 12.19 -0.30
CA LEU A 70 0.86 12.14 -1.51
C LEU A 70 -0.03 13.39 -1.59
N ASN A 71 0.07 14.11 -2.69
CA ASN A 71 -0.90 15.13 -3.08
C ASN A 71 -1.76 14.55 -4.20
N ASP A 72 -3.06 14.47 -3.98
CA ASP A 72 -4.07 14.01 -4.93
C ASP A 72 -5.00 15.16 -5.27
N TYR A 73 -4.97 15.60 -6.55
CA TYR A 73 -5.81 16.64 -7.11
C TYR A 73 -6.78 16.04 -8.10
N LEU A 74 -8.06 16.34 -7.95
CA LEU A 74 -9.11 15.83 -8.80
C LEU A 74 -10.08 16.95 -9.22
N THR A 75 -10.27 17.07 -10.54
CA THR A 75 -11.36 17.83 -11.15
C THR A 75 -12.23 16.85 -11.93
N THR A 76 -13.53 16.93 -11.76
CA THR A 76 -14.47 16.08 -12.48
C THR A 76 -15.82 16.76 -12.59
N TYR A 77 -16.53 16.53 -13.72
CA TYR A 77 -17.91 16.95 -13.91
C TYR A 77 -18.90 16.39 -12.87
N GLN A 78 -18.47 15.38 -12.11
CA GLN A 78 -19.27 14.76 -11.04
C GLN A 78 -19.22 15.53 -9.72
N PHE A 79 -18.41 16.57 -9.61
CA PHE A 79 -18.45 17.49 -8.46
C PHE A 79 -19.42 18.61 -8.73
N GLU A 80 -20.03 19.10 -7.66
CA GLU A 80 -20.88 20.29 -7.71
C GLU A 80 -20.07 21.47 -8.25
N ASP A 81 -20.64 22.25 -9.14
CA ASP A 81 -20.02 23.42 -9.79
C ASP A 81 -18.70 23.13 -10.54
N ASN A 82 -18.41 21.88 -10.90
CA ASN A 82 -17.12 21.47 -11.52
C ASN A 82 -15.89 21.91 -10.71
N GLU A 83 -16.02 22.05 -9.40
CA GLU A 83 -14.91 22.40 -8.54
C GLU A 83 -13.79 21.34 -8.55
N SER A 84 -12.58 21.81 -8.28
CA SER A 84 -11.47 20.91 -7.99
C SER A 84 -11.39 20.59 -6.50
N LYS A 85 -11.08 19.35 -6.18
CA LYS A 85 -10.82 18.91 -4.82
C LYS A 85 -9.36 18.43 -4.70
N ASN A 86 -8.80 18.63 -3.53
CA ASN A 86 -7.41 18.30 -3.25
C ASN A 86 -7.31 17.58 -1.91
N GLN A 87 -6.53 16.51 -1.87
CA GLN A 87 -6.18 15.80 -0.64
C GLN A 87 -4.68 15.67 -0.52
N ASN A 88 -4.14 16.09 0.61
CA ASN A 88 -2.79 15.74 1.02
C ASN A 88 -2.88 14.60 2.03
N SER A 89 -2.12 13.55 1.80
CA SER A 89 -1.87 12.53 2.80
C SER A 89 -0.40 12.47 3.14
N CYS A 90 -0.10 12.29 4.39
CA CYS A 90 1.25 12.05 4.85
C CYS A 90 1.25 10.94 5.89
N ASP A 91 2.29 10.15 5.85
CA ASP A 91 2.48 9.08 6.80
C ASP A 91 3.94 8.93 7.21
N ALA A 92 4.11 8.29 8.34
CA ALA A 92 5.41 7.85 8.81
C ALA A 92 5.29 6.41 9.33
N PHE A 93 6.33 5.63 9.11
CA PHE A 93 6.37 4.26 9.57
C PHE A 93 7.75 3.82 10.02
N ALA A 94 7.77 2.81 10.87
CA ALA A 94 8.96 2.10 11.28
C ALA A 94 8.73 0.60 11.17
N GLN A 95 9.71 -0.14 10.69
CA GLN A 95 9.73 -1.59 10.62
C GLN A 95 11.03 -2.12 11.20
N PHE A 96 10.94 -3.13 12.02
CA PHE A 96 12.05 -3.84 12.59
C PHE A 96 12.04 -5.30 12.19
N ASP A 97 13.08 -5.73 11.47
CA ASP A 97 13.36 -7.13 11.14
C ASP A 97 14.34 -7.68 12.15
N TYR A 98 13.85 -8.55 13.02
CA TYR A 98 14.59 -9.08 14.15
C TYR A 98 14.85 -10.59 13.98
N ASN A 99 16.13 -10.95 13.96
CA ASN A 99 16.61 -12.31 13.75
C ASN A 99 17.39 -12.82 14.98
N PRO A 100 16.71 -13.08 16.12
CA PRO A 100 17.39 -13.46 17.37
C PRO A 100 18.10 -14.80 17.25
N LEU A 101 17.55 -15.71 16.45
CA LEU A 101 18.05 -17.07 16.27
C LEU A 101 18.07 -17.43 14.79
N GLN A 102 18.90 -18.40 14.39
CA GLN A 102 18.99 -18.83 12.98
C GLN A 102 17.68 -19.43 12.43
N TRP A 103 16.83 -19.91 13.32
CA TRP A 103 15.55 -20.53 13.00
C TRP A 103 14.33 -19.62 13.25
N LEU A 104 14.52 -18.40 13.78
CA LEU A 104 13.45 -17.48 14.15
C LEU A 104 13.69 -16.10 13.54
N ASN A 105 12.71 -15.64 12.75
CA ASN A 105 12.60 -14.29 12.25
C ASN A 105 11.30 -13.64 12.73
N ILE A 106 11.36 -12.42 13.18
CA ILE A 106 10.23 -11.61 13.63
C ILE A 106 10.29 -10.27 12.92
N VAL A 107 9.22 -9.88 12.23
CA VAL A 107 9.09 -8.56 11.63
C VAL A 107 7.92 -7.84 12.29
N ALA A 108 8.19 -6.70 12.89
CA ALA A 108 7.18 -5.83 13.46
C ALA A 108 7.21 -4.47 12.76
N SER A 109 6.05 -3.90 12.46
CA SER A 109 5.95 -2.55 11.91
C SER A 109 4.75 -1.80 12.45
N LEU A 110 4.91 -0.47 12.51
CA LEU A 110 3.87 0.48 12.87
C LEU A 110 3.88 1.60 11.83
N ARG A 111 2.69 2.03 11.40
CA ARG A 111 2.49 3.14 10.47
C ARG A 111 1.38 4.04 10.99
N HIS A 112 1.59 5.34 10.85
CA HIS A 112 0.60 6.36 11.17
C HIS A 112 0.38 7.25 9.94
N ASP A 113 -0.88 7.39 9.56
CA ASP A 113 -1.34 8.12 8.37
C ASP A 113 -2.23 9.28 8.78
N TYR A 114 -2.14 10.38 8.02
CA TYR A 114 -3.00 11.55 8.11
C TYR A 114 -3.55 11.92 6.72
N PHE A 115 -4.84 12.30 6.65
CA PHE A 115 -5.57 12.70 5.45
C PHE A 115 -6.21 14.06 5.63
N SER A 116 -5.81 15.04 4.81
CA SER A 116 -6.26 16.43 4.97
C SER A 116 -7.73 16.66 4.63
N ALA A 117 -8.25 16.00 3.59
CA ALA A 117 -9.62 16.21 3.11
C ALA A 117 -10.67 15.78 4.14
N SER A 118 -10.42 14.68 4.85
CA SER A 118 -11.30 14.19 5.93
C SER A 118 -10.83 14.57 7.33
N SER A 119 -9.66 15.21 7.47
CA SER A 119 -8.99 15.50 8.75
C SER A 119 -8.85 14.27 9.65
N GLN A 120 -8.62 13.09 9.06
CA GLN A 120 -8.61 11.82 9.76
C GLN A 120 -7.21 11.25 9.89
N HIS A 121 -7.04 10.47 10.95
CA HIS A 121 -5.81 9.72 11.25
C HIS A 121 -6.08 8.24 11.32
N ALA A 122 -5.11 7.44 10.88
CA ALA A 122 -5.15 6.01 11.04
C ALA A 122 -3.80 5.48 11.51
N THR A 123 -3.83 4.56 12.46
CA THR A 123 -2.63 3.84 12.89
C THR A 123 -2.83 2.37 12.63
N THR A 124 -1.88 1.76 11.93
CA THR A 124 -1.89 0.34 11.60
C THR A 124 -0.61 -0.33 12.06
N GLY A 125 -0.72 -1.59 12.48
CA GLY A 125 0.40 -2.41 12.88
C GLY A 125 0.46 -3.71 12.09
N ARG A 126 1.67 -4.24 11.95
CA ARG A 126 1.92 -5.56 11.38
C ARG A 126 2.89 -6.33 12.25
N LEU A 127 2.61 -7.61 12.43
CA LEU A 127 3.51 -8.55 13.07
C LEU A 127 3.59 -9.81 12.22
N ALA A 128 4.80 -10.18 11.81
CA ALA A 128 5.05 -11.42 11.08
C ALA A 128 6.10 -12.23 11.82
N LEU A 129 5.86 -13.53 11.93
CA LEU A 129 6.72 -14.49 12.58
C LEU A 129 7.00 -15.63 11.61
N MET A 130 8.25 -16.00 11.46
CA MET A 130 8.68 -17.17 10.71
C MET A 130 9.63 -18.01 11.54
N THR A 131 9.31 -19.31 11.67
CA THR A 131 10.21 -20.29 12.27
C THR A 131 10.56 -21.38 11.28
N LYS A 132 11.79 -21.92 11.37
CA LYS A 132 12.26 -23.04 10.55
C LYS A 132 12.93 -24.09 11.44
N TRP A 133 12.46 -25.33 11.38
CA TRP A 133 13.03 -26.41 12.16
C TRP A 133 12.88 -27.75 11.44
N LYS A 134 14.00 -28.42 11.15
CA LYS A 134 14.05 -29.78 10.58
C LYS A 134 13.12 -30.02 9.36
N GLY A 135 13.11 -29.08 8.41
CA GLY A 135 12.24 -29.16 7.23
C GLY A 135 10.84 -28.58 7.39
N PHE A 136 10.43 -28.26 8.61
CA PHE A 136 9.20 -27.50 8.88
C PHE A 136 9.46 -26.00 8.84
N SER A 137 8.53 -25.26 8.26
CA SER A 137 8.46 -23.80 8.33
C SER A 137 7.06 -23.38 8.74
N ILE A 138 6.97 -22.58 9.80
CA ILE A 138 5.70 -21.98 10.25
C ILE A 138 5.81 -20.49 10.03
N ARG A 139 4.78 -19.92 9.38
CA ARG A 139 4.64 -18.49 9.18
C ARG A 139 3.30 -18.05 9.75
N ALA A 140 3.34 -17.11 10.69
CA ALA A 140 2.17 -16.44 11.21
C ALA A 140 2.27 -14.97 10.92
N ASN A 141 1.17 -14.33 10.46
CA ASN A 141 1.15 -12.92 10.12
C ASN A 141 -0.16 -12.30 10.59
N TYR A 142 -0.02 -11.16 11.25
CA TYR A 142 -1.09 -10.23 11.52
C TYR A 142 -0.82 -8.92 10.80
N ALA A 143 -1.82 -8.35 10.14
CA ALA A 143 -1.75 -7.04 9.53
C ALA A 143 -3.06 -6.28 9.73
N GLY A 144 -3.00 -5.16 10.40
CA GLY A 144 -4.03 -4.14 10.38
C GLY A 144 -3.98 -3.39 9.06
N GLY A 145 -5.13 -3.09 8.48
CA GLY A 145 -5.28 -2.27 7.30
C GLY A 145 -6.37 -1.22 7.49
N PHE A 146 -6.32 -0.18 6.68
CA PHE A 146 -7.41 0.78 6.59
C PHE A 146 -7.50 1.31 5.15
N ARG A 147 -8.67 1.87 4.80
CA ARG A 147 -8.91 2.58 3.55
C ARG A 147 -9.56 3.93 3.87
N ALA A 148 -8.87 5.01 3.53
CA ALA A 148 -9.46 6.34 3.62
C ALA A 148 -10.52 6.55 2.52
N PRO A 149 -11.57 7.33 2.76
CA PRO A 149 -12.50 7.74 1.73
C PRO A 149 -11.78 8.49 0.60
N THR A 150 -12.16 8.22 -0.62
CA THR A 150 -11.67 8.94 -1.80
C THR A 150 -12.36 10.29 -1.96
N LEU A 151 -11.74 11.22 -2.70
CA LEU A 151 -12.36 12.50 -3.04
C LEU A 151 -13.71 12.33 -3.73
N LYS A 152 -13.86 11.29 -4.56
CA LYS A 152 -15.15 10.98 -5.19
C LYS A 152 -16.22 10.56 -4.18
N GLU A 153 -15.89 9.65 -3.28
CA GLU A 153 -16.83 9.17 -2.26
C GLU A 153 -17.29 10.30 -1.34
N MET A 154 -16.44 11.29 -1.10
CA MET A 154 -16.76 12.42 -0.25
C MET A 154 -17.55 13.53 -0.96
N TYR A 155 -17.27 13.81 -2.23
CA TYR A 155 -17.74 15.04 -2.88
C TYR A 155 -18.53 14.82 -4.18
N MET A 156 -18.75 13.57 -4.59
CA MET A 156 -19.48 13.28 -5.83
C MET A 156 -20.96 13.68 -5.70
N ASN A 157 -21.46 14.40 -6.72
CA ASN A 157 -22.88 14.69 -6.92
C ASN A 157 -23.18 14.31 -8.37
N PHE A 158 -23.77 13.15 -8.58
CA PHE A 158 -23.87 12.55 -9.91
C PHE A 158 -25.26 11.97 -10.17
N ASP A 159 -25.86 12.40 -11.28
CA ASP A 159 -27.09 11.85 -11.78
C ASP A 159 -26.83 10.62 -12.66
N MET A 160 -27.36 9.49 -12.31
CA MET A 160 -27.30 8.24 -13.08
C MET A 160 -28.47 8.21 -14.09
N ALA A 161 -28.40 9.02 -15.15
CA ALA A 161 -29.35 9.02 -16.26
C ALA A 161 -30.82 9.13 -15.82
N ASP A 162 -31.14 10.11 -14.97
CA ASP A 162 -32.49 10.36 -14.42
C ASP A 162 -33.10 9.22 -13.59
N MET A 163 -32.33 8.16 -13.32
CA MET A 163 -32.82 7.04 -12.50
C MET A 163 -32.51 7.21 -11.02
N GLN A 164 -31.35 7.76 -10.68
CA GLN A 164 -30.92 7.93 -9.29
C GLN A 164 -29.81 8.97 -9.15
N MET A 165 -29.95 9.85 -8.15
CA MET A 165 -28.86 10.76 -7.72
C MET A 165 -27.96 10.05 -6.72
N ILE A 166 -26.65 10.14 -6.95
CA ILE A 166 -25.62 9.65 -6.03
C ILE A 166 -24.94 10.87 -5.41
N TYR A 167 -24.99 10.96 -4.09
CA TYR A 167 -24.35 12.03 -3.31
C TYR A 167 -23.13 11.49 -2.57
N GLY A 168 -22.04 12.23 -2.63
CA GLY A 168 -20.88 11.99 -1.75
C GLY A 168 -21.20 12.35 -0.31
N ASN A 169 -20.45 11.79 0.62
CA ASN A 169 -20.58 12.11 2.03
C ASN A 169 -19.22 12.53 2.62
N PRO A 170 -19.00 13.81 2.93
CA PRO A 170 -17.75 14.30 3.52
C PRO A 170 -17.44 13.71 4.90
N ASP A 171 -18.46 13.22 5.62
CA ASP A 171 -18.31 12.65 6.96
C ASP A 171 -17.99 11.16 6.98
N LEU A 172 -17.67 10.56 5.82
CA LEU A 172 -17.26 9.16 5.72
C LEU A 172 -16.03 8.90 6.60
N LYS A 173 -16.08 7.78 7.32
CA LYS A 173 -14.97 7.31 8.15
C LYS A 173 -14.13 6.28 7.40
N PRO A 174 -12.83 6.17 7.72
CA PRO A 174 -12.00 5.10 7.16
C PRO A 174 -12.54 3.72 7.51
N GLU A 175 -12.50 2.83 6.54
CA GLU A 175 -12.71 1.42 6.77
C GLU A 175 -11.45 0.81 7.39
N LYS A 176 -11.64 -0.11 8.33
CA LYS A 176 -10.55 -0.82 9.01
C LYS A 176 -10.68 -2.32 8.79
N SER A 177 -9.55 -2.98 8.63
CA SER A 177 -9.48 -4.43 8.51
C SER A 177 -8.40 -5.01 9.40
N ASN A 178 -8.59 -6.27 9.80
CA ASN A 178 -7.59 -7.06 10.50
C ASN A 178 -7.44 -8.37 9.74
N ASN A 179 -6.22 -8.67 9.32
CA ASN A 179 -5.90 -9.87 8.55
C ASN A 179 -4.98 -10.77 9.38
N TYR A 180 -5.33 -12.04 9.47
CA TYR A 180 -4.57 -13.07 10.16
C TYR A 180 -4.29 -14.20 9.18
N ASN A 181 -3.03 -14.57 9.03
CA ASN A 181 -2.63 -15.66 8.15
C ASN A 181 -1.72 -16.63 8.93
N LEU A 182 -1.95 -17.91 8.75
CA LEU A 182 -1.11 -18.98 9.26
C LEU A 182 -0.77 -19.94 8.14
N ALA A 183 0.52 -20.24 7.97
CA ALA A 183 0.98 -21.24 7.03
C ALA A 183 1.93 -22.22 7.71
N LEU A 184 1.73 -23.50 7.45
CA LEU A 184 2.62 -24.59 7.83
C LEU A 184 3.13 -25.24 6.55
N GLU A 185 4.45 -25.33 6.43
CA GLU A 185 5.11 -25.95 5.30
C GLU A 185 6.07 -27.02 5.80
N HIS A 186 6.10 -28.14 5.11
CA HIS A 186 7.11 -29.18 5.32
C HIS A 186 7.80 -29.51 4.00
N THR A 187 9.14 -29.41 3.99
CA THR A 187 9.98 -29.80 2.86
C THR A 187 10.85 -31.00 3.24
N GLY A 188 10.88 -31.99 2.38
CA GLY A 188 11.69 -33.18 2.60
C GLY A 188 12.28 -33.72 1.32
N ARG A 189 13.22 -34.66 1.50
CA ARG A 189 13.81 -35.44 0.40
C ARG A 189 13.42 -36.88 0.57
N VAL A 190 12.91 -37.49 -0.50
CA VAL A 190 12.75 -38.92 -0.64
C VAL A 190 14.03 -39.44 -1.30
N LYS A 191 14.75 -40.30 -0.58
CA LYS A 191 15.93 -41.00 -1.12
C LYS A 191 15.57 -42.47 -1.27
N ASN A 192 15.80 -43.03 -2.47
CA ASN A 192 15.70 -44.46 -2.75
C ASN A 192 14.33 -45.11 -2.40
N ALA A 193 13.24 -44.47 -2.74
CA ALA A 193 11.93 -45.12 -2.76
C ALA A 193 11.73 -45.83 -4.09
N GLY A 194 12.39 -46.97 -4.26
CA GLY A 194 12.42 -47.72 -5.52
C GLY A 194 13.12 -46.93 -6.63
N PHE A 195 12.39 -46.55 -7.67
CA PHE A 195 12.87 -45.76 -8.81
C PHE A 195 12.74 -44.26 -8.66
N PHE A 196 12.18 -43.77 -7.50
CA PHE A 196 11.94 -42.37 -7.30
C PHE A 196 12.90 -41.76 -6.27
N THR A 197 13.58 -40.68 -6.69
CA THR A 197 14.37 -39.82 -5.82
C THR A 197 13.99 -38.37 -6.10
N GLY A 198 13.54 -37.62 -5.12
CA GLY A 198 13.06 -36.25 -5.35
C GLY A 198 12.91 -35.45 -4.07
N GLN A 199 12.55 -34.19 -4.26
CA GLN A 199 12.15 -33.28 -3.19
C GLN A 199 10.63 -33.10 -3.23
N TYR A 200 10.01 -32.92 -2.05
CA TYR A 200 8.60 -32.58 -1.93
C TYR A 200 8.42 -31.37 -1.02
N SER A 201 7.38 -30.61 -1.27
CA SER A 201 6.91 -29.55 -0.38
C SER A 201 5.39 -29.74 -0.17
N LEU A 202 4.98 -29.70 1.08
CA LEU A 202 3.57 -29.75 1.48
C LEU A 202 3.26 -28.48 2.24
N THR A 203 2.21 -27.73 1.81
CA THR A 203 1.83 -26.46 2.43
C THR A 203 0.37 -26.48 2.83
N LEU A 204 0.08 -26.12 4.08
CA LEU A 204 -1.26 -25.89 4.62
C LEU A 204 -1.37 -24.41 5.01
N MET A 205 -2.40 -23.72 4.52
CA MET A 205 -2.64 -22.30 4.81
C MET A 205 -4.06 -22.07 5.30
N GLY A 206 -4.20 -21.11 6.26
CA GLY A 206 -5.48 -20.58 6.74
C GLY A 206 -5.42 -19.05 6.77
N TYR A 207 -6.57 -18.42 6.49
CA TYR A 207 -6.76 -16.95 6.48
C TYR A 207 -7.86 -16.56 7.44
#